data_afaf9484b51fd3675066b81c306ed712
#
_entry.id   afaf9484b51fd3675066b81c306ed712
#
_cell.length_a   1.000
_cell.length_b   1.000
_cell.length_c   1.000
_cell.angle_alpha   90.00
_cell.angle_beta   90.00
_cell.angle_gamma   90.00
#
_symmetry.space_group_name_H-M   'P 1'
#
loop_
_entity.id
_entity.type
_entity.pdbx_description
1 polymer ?
#
loop_
_entity_poly.entity_id
_entity_poly.type
_entity_poly.pdbx_seq_one_letter_code
_entity_poly.pdbx_strand_id
1 'polypeptide(L)'
;ARRAGVTLMVGHVERFNPAVEAIKEAIRGEDILSIAITRVGPFPPRMSNVGVVIDLAVHDIDLIRWFTDSDIIEVQPQLSSAVAEREDIALLQFRTASGVLAHINTNWLTPFKARNVIVATRGKYVTGDLLTRQVTECFGFQPDGSYSMRHLSVGHAEPLRSELLAFLRAVRAGSVPAVTGEEAVASLEIATRCLSSRPTAVASARQKSPRAVVG
;
A
#
# COMPACT_ATOMS: atom_id res chain seq x y z
N ALA A 1 -2.49 -22.26 -15.17
CA ALA A 1 -3.87 -21.84 -15.38
C ALA A 1 -4.18 -21.70 -16.87
N ARG A 2 -3.47 -20.83 -17.60
CA ARG A 2 -3.74 -20.55 -19.04
C ARG A 2 -3.72 -21.81 -19.91
N ARG A 3 -2.69 -22.68 -19.76
CA ARG A 3 -2.61 -23.95 -20.52
C ARG A 3 -3.72 -24.93 -20.19
N ALA A 4 -4.28 -24.86 -18.98
CA ALA A 4 -5.36 -25.73 -18.53
C ALA A 4 -6.77 -25.11 -18.77
N GLY A 5 -6.85 -23.89 -19.30
CA GLY A 5 -8.12 -23.19 -19.53
C GLY A 5 -8.88 -22.88 -18.25
N VAL A 6 -8.19 -22.73 -17.11
CA VAL A 6 -8.82 -22.43 -15.82
C VAL A 6 -8.51 -21.00 -15.36
N THR A 7 -9.48 -20.38 -14.68
CA THR A 7 -9.33 -19.05 -14.12
C THR A 7 -8.37 -19.06 -12.93
N LEU A 8 -7.41 -18.13 -12.92
CA LEU A 8 -6.54 -17.84 -11.78
C LEU A 8 -6.77 -16.41 -11.35
N MET A 9 -7.09 -16.20 -10.09
CA MET A 9 -7.13 -14.88 -9.45
C MET A 9 -6.22 -14.88 -8.23
N VAL A 10 -5.50 -13.80 -8.01
CA VAL A 10 -4.64 -13.63 -6.82
C VAL A 10 -5.37 -12.80 -5.76
N GLY A 11 -5.16 -13.15 -4.49
CA GLY A 11 -5.85 -12.56 -3.35
C GLY A 11 -5.26 -11.20 -2.91
N HIS A 12 -5.38 -10.16 -3.71
CA HIS A 12 -5.15 -8.78 -3.26
C HIS A 12 -6.45 -8.21 -2.65
N VAL A 13 -6.81 -8.72 -1.48
CA VAL A 13 -8.08 -8.46 -0.80
C VAL A 13 -8.38 -6.98 -0.56
N GLU A 14 -7.35 -6.15 -0.43
CA GLU A 14 -7.55 -4.70 -0.22
C GLU A 14 -8.20 -3.99 -1.42
N ARG A 15 -8.09 -4.50 -2.65
CA ARG A 15 -8.84 -3.96 -3.79
C ARG A 15 -10.36 -4.10 -3.62
N PHE A 16 -10.81 -5.01 -2.76
CA PHE A 16 -12.22 -5.26 -2.44
C PHE A 16 -12.66 -4.62 -1.12
N ASN A 17 -11.79 -3.83 -0.49
CA ASN A 17 -12.15 -3.05 0.68
C ASN A 17 -13.01 -1.86 0.24
N PRO A 18 -14.24 -1.70 0.78
CA PRO A 18 -15.12 -0.62 0.36
C PRO A 18 -14.53 0.78 0.48
N ALA A 19 -13.63 1.01 1.46
CA ALA A 19 -12.93 2.29 1.58
C ALA A 19 -11.95 2.50 0.42
N VAL A 20 -11.26 1.45 -0.02
CA VAL A 20 -10.33 1.50 -1.18
C VAL A 20 -11.11 1.74 -2.47
N GLU A 21 -12.27 1.10 -2.65
CA GLU A 21 -13.16 1.35 -3.79
C GLU A 21 -13.67 2.80 -3.80
N ALA A 22 -14.07 3.33 -2.63
CA ALA A 22 -14.51 4.71 -2.48
C ALA A 22 -13.38 5.72 -2.81
N ILE A 23 -12.14 5.45 -2.39
CA ILE A 23 -10.97 6.26 -2.75
C ILE A 23 -10.76 6.22 -4.27
N LYS A 24 -10.74 5.03 -4.90
CA LYS A 24 -10.54 4.88 -6.36
C LYS A 24 -11.61 5.64 -7.14
N GLU A 25 -12.86 5.62 -6.68
CA GLU A 25 -13.95 6.39 -7.28
C GLU A 25 -13.75 7.91 -7.12
N ALA A 26 -13.36 8.36 -5.92
CA ALA A 26 -13.14 9.78 -5.62
C ALA A 26 -12.03 10.42 -6.48
N ILE A 27 -11.00 9.62 -6.81
CA ILE A 27 -9.86 10.07 -7.63
C ILE A 27 -10.01 9.76 -9.11
N ARG A 28 -11.15 9.24 -9.54
CA ARG A 28 -11.38 8.89 -10.96
C ARG A 28 -11.26 10.12 -11.85
N GLY A 29 -10.36 10.06 -12.84
CA GLY A 29 -10.10 11.16 -13.77
C GLY A 29 -9.32 12.34 -13.19
N GLU A 30 -8.84 12.22 -11.95
CA GLU A 30 -8.02 13.23 -11.31
C GLU A 30 -6.54 13.09 -11.71
N ASP A 31 -5.82 14.22 -11.73
CA ASP A 31 -4.37 14.26 -11.88
C ASP A 31 -3.71 13.95 -10.53
N ILE A 32 -3.38 12.68 -10.29
CA ILE A 32 -2.78 12.22 -9.04
C ILE A 32 -1.34 12.72 -8.95
N LEU A 33 -1.00 13.39 -7.85
CA LEU A 33 0.33 13.94 -7.58
C LEU A 33 1.12 13.03 -6.64
N SER A 34 0.49 12.56 -5.57
CA SER A 34 1.15 11.68 -4.61
C SER A 34 0.20 10.73 -3.88
N ILE A 35 0.78 9.62 -3.41
CA ILE A 35 0.08 8.61 -2.61
C ILE A 35 0.94 8.29 -1.37
N ALA A 36 0.32 8.31 -0.19
CA ALA A 36 0.93 7.90 1.06
C ALA A 36 0.12 6.75 1.69
N ILE A 37 0.78 5.64 2.01
CA ILE A 37 0.14 4.51 2.67
C ILE A 37 0.87 4.19 3.97
N THR A 38 0.10 4.03 5.04
CA THR A 38 0.60 3.54 6.33
C THR A 38 -0.11 2.24 6.67
N ARG A 39 0.69 1.19 6.89
CA ARG A 39 0.20 -0.12 7.32
C ARG A 39 1.07 -0.65 8.44
N VAL A 40 0.64 -0.49 9.66
CA VAL A 40 1.40 -0.85 10.86
C VAL A 40 0.57 -1.70 11.81
N GLY A 41 1.25 -2.50 12.63
CA GLY A 41 0.57 -3.36 13.60
C GLY A 41 1.54 -4.07 14.54
N PRO A 42 1.01 -4.87 15.49
CA PRO A 42 1.82 -5.70 16.35
C PRO A 42 2.44 -6.87 15.57
N PHE A 43 3.59 -7.34 16.06
CA PHE A 43 4.29 -8.48 15.47
C PHE A 43 3.38 -9.73 15.45
N PRO A 44 3.20 -10.38 14.28
CA PRO A 44 2.39 -11.57 14.17
C PRO A 44 3.19 -12.82 14.58
N PRO A 45 2.84 -13.52 15.67
CA PRO A 45 3.65 -14.64 16.19
C PRO A 45 3.87 -15.81 15.23
N ARG A 46 3.10 -15.87 14.14
CA ARG A 46 3.16 -16.95 13.13
C ARG A 46 4.05 -16.64 11.93
N MET A 47 4.59 -15.41 11.82
CA MET A 47 5.33 -14.95 10.66
C MET A 47 6.83 -14.92 10.96
N SER A 48 7.51 -16.07 10.84
CA SER A 48 8.97 -16.16 11.05
C SER A 48 9.79 -16.19 9.76
N ASN A 49 9.17 -16.47 8.62
CA ASN A 49 9.86 -16.79 7.37
C ASN A 49 9.76 -15.71 6.28
N VAL A 50 8.96 -14.68 6.47
CA VAL A 50 8.85 -13.51 5.58
C VAL A 50 8.92 -12.22 6.38
N GLY A 51 9.32 -11.11 5.75
CA GLY A 51 9.34 -9.78 6.36
C GLY A 51 8.12 -8.94 5.97
N VAL A 52 8.06 -7.71 6.51
CA VAL A 52 6.93 -6.78 6.28
C VAL A 52 6.76 -6.39 4.81
N VAL A 53 7.81 -6.44 4.01
CA VAL A 53 7.72 -6.08 2.58
C VAL A 53 6.86 -7.08 1.83
N ILE A 54 7.07 -8.37 2.05
CA ILE A 54 6.31 -9.44 1.37
C ILE A 54 4.95 -9.67 2.03
N ASP A 55 4.85 -9.56 3.37
CA ASP A 55 3.58 -9.80 4.06
C ASP A 55 2.61 -8.61 3.97
N LEU A 56 3.11 -7.38 4.07
CA LEU A 56 2.28 -6.19 4.13
C LEU A 56 2.42 -5.29 2.91
N ALA A 57 3.65 -4.85 2.59
CA ALA A 57 3.86 -3.82 1.58
C ALA A 57 3.47 -4.26 0.17
N VAL A 58 3.51 -5.55 -0.17
CA VAL A 58 3.09 -6.07 -1.47
C VAL A 58 1.63 -5.69 -1.81
N HIS A 59 0.76 -5.66 -0.81
CA HIS A 59 -0.64 -5.24 -0.99
C HIS A 59 -0.75 -3.74 -1.25
N ASP A 60 0.09 -2.93 -0.61
CA ASP A 60 0.09 -1.48 -0.76
C ASP A 60 0.78 -1.05 -2.08
N ILE A 61 1.80 -1.79 -2.51
CA ILE A 61 2.40 -1.67 -3.86
C ILE A 61 1.35 -1.92 -4.93
N ASP A 62 0.54 -2.96 -4.75
CA ASP A 62 -0.58 -3.27 -5.63
C ASP A 62 -1.60 -2.13 -5.68
N LEU A 63 -1.98 -1.56 -4.54
CA LEU A 63 -2.89 -0.41 -4.48
C LEU A 63 -2.32 0.83 -5.20
N ILE A 64 -1.02 1.13 -5.05
CA ILE A 64 -0.40 2.25 -5.76
C ILE A 64 -0.52 2.06 -7.27
N ARG A 65 -0.18 0.88 -7.78
CA ARG A 65 -0.30 0.55 -9.20
C ARG A 65 -1.76 0.63 -9.68
N TRP A 66 -2.68 0.10 -8.89
CA TRP A 66 -4.10 0.10 -9.21
C TRP A 66 -4.73 1.51 -9.18
N PHE A 67 -4.36 2.37 -8.22
CA PHE A 67 -4.84 3.74 -8.15
C PHE A 67 -4.36 4.59 -9.32
N THR A 68 -3.11 4.41 -9.72
CA THR A 68 -2.47 5.22 -10.76
C THR A 68 -2.62 4.66 -12.17
N ASP A 69 -3.11 3.42 -12.31
CA ASP A 69 -3.10 2.66 -13.57
C ASP A 69 -1.72 2.74 -14.26
N SER A 70 -0.62 2.70 -13.48
CA SER A 70 0.74 2.96 -13.92
C SER A 70 1.75 2.06 -13.20
N ASP A 71 2.78 1.62 -13.92
CA ASP A 71 3.86 0.84 -13.35
C ASP A 71 4.80 1.67 -12.48
N ILE A 72 5.37 1.05 -11.44
CA ILE A 72 6.41 1.65 -10.60
C ILE A 72 7.77 1.42 -11.26
N ILE A 73 8.45 2.53 -11.60
CA ILE A 73 9.73 2.51 -12.30
C ILE A 73 10.94 2.72 -11.38
N GLU A 74 10.77 3.47 -10.28
CA GLU A 74 11.82 3.72 -9.30
C GLU A 74 11.40 3.22 -7.90
N VAL A 75 12.36 2.63 -7.17
CA VAL A 75 12.19 2.19 -5.79
C VAL A 75 13.36 2.67 -4.93
N GLN A 76 13.08 3.22 -3.76
CA GLN A 76 14.06 3.66 -2.77
C GLN A 76 13.64 3.13 -1.39
N PRO A 77 14.07 1.91 -1.03
CA PRO A 77 13.70 1.29 0.24
C PRO A 77 14.68 1.68 1.36
N GLN A 78 14.13 1.86 2.57
CA GLN A 78 14.87 1.85 3.83
C GLN A 78 14.30 0.73 4.68
N LEU A 79 15.10 -0.28 4.95
CA LEU A 79 14.69 -1.49 5.66
C LEU A 79 15.47 -1.63 6.96
N SER A 80 14.81 -2.14 7.99
CA SER A 80 15.46 -2.49 9.26
C SER A 80 14.86 -3.77 9.83
N SER A 81 15.67 -4.50 10.59
CA SER A 81 15.29 -5.66 11.38
C SER A 81 15.62 -5.35 12.84
N ALA A 82 14.61 -4.95 13.61
CA ALA A 82 14.80 -4.54 15.00
C ALA A 82 14.53 -5.68 15.99
N VAL A 83 13.57 -6.55 15.69
CA VAL A 83 13.09 -7.63 16.57
C VAL A 83 13.09 -8.98 15.83
N ALA A 84 12.79 -9.00 14.54
CA ALA A 84 12.71 -10.22 13.74
C ALA A 84 14.03 -10.51 13.01
N GLU A 85 14.19 -11.75 12.51
CA GLU A 85 15.31 -12.12 11.63
C GLU A 85 15.23 -11.47 10.26
N ARG A 86 14.01 -11.17 9.79
CA ARG A 86 13.75 -10.45 8.56
C ARG A 86 13.34 -9.02 8.86
N GLU A 87 13.23 -8.20 7.81
CA GLU A 87 12.81 -6.81 7.97
C GLU A 87 11.42 -6.73 8.63
N ASP A 88 11.35 -6.00 9.73
CA ASP A 88 10.14 -5.71 10.50
C ASP A 88 9.75 -4.23 10.46
N ILE A 89 10.59 -3.41 9.80
CA ILE A 89 10.34 -2.01 9.46
C ILE A 89 10.70 -1.80 7.99
N ALA A 90 9.83 -1.15 7.23
CA ALA A 90 10.10 -0.69 5.88
C ALA A 90 9.52 0.70 5.62
N LEU A 91 10.37 1.61 5.16
CA LEU A 91 9.99 2.89 4.57
C LEU A 91 10.34 2.82 3.09
N LEU A 92 9.33 2.82 2.24
CA LEU A 92 9.50 2.60 0.81
C LEU A 92 9.05 3.84 0.06
N GLN A 93 9.88 4.33 -0.87
CA GLN A 93 9.52 5.43 -1.76
C GLN A 93 9.52 4.93 -3.20
N PHE A 94 8.60 5.46 -3.99
CA PHE A 94 8.35 5.03 -5.36
C PHE A 94 8.08 6.21 -6.28
N ARG A 95 8.42 6.02 -7.56
CA ARG A 95 7.94 6.84 -8.67
C ARG A 95 7.29 5.94 -9.70
N THR A 96 6.09 6.31 -10.14
CA THR A 96 5.40 5.63 -11.23
C THR A 96 5.84 6.16 -12.59
N ALA A 97 5.58 5.42 -13.66
CA ALA A 97 5.82 5.87 -15.03
C ALA A 97 4.99 7.10 -15.40
N SER A 98 3.81 7.29 -14.79
CA SER A 98 3.00 8.51 -14.93
C SER A 98 3.54 9.70 -14.11
N GLY A 99 4.63 9.54 -13.35
CA GLY A 99 5.27 10.59 -12.56
C GLY A 99 4.75 10.75 -11.12
N VAL A 100 3.76 9.96 -10.70
CA VAL A 100 3.23 10.00 -9.33
C VAL A 100 4.30 9.58 -8.34
N LEU A 101 4.46 10.35 -7.26
CA LEU A 101 5.30 9.99 -6.13
C LEU A 101 4.47 9.22 -5.10
N ALA A 102 4.99 8.10 -4.62
CA ALA A 102 4.32 7.34 -3.59
C ALA A 102 5.26 6.90 -2.48
N HIS A 103 4.72 6.71 -1.26
CA HIS A 103 5.47 6.08 -0.19
C HIS A 103 4.61 5.15 0.65
N ILE A 104 5.27 4.14 1.22
CA ILE A 104 4.69 3.19 2.16
C ILE A 104 5.52 3.25 3.45
N ASN A 105 4.82 3.38 4.58
CA ASN A 105 5.37 3.17 5.92
C ASN A 105 4.72 1.91 6.50
N THR A 106 5.52 0.86 6.69
CA THR A 106 5.02 -0.40 7.23
C THR A 106 5.94 -0.97 8.30
N ASN A 107 5.36 -1.53 9.37
CA ASN A 107 6.11 -2.22 10.41
C ASN A 107 5.21 -3.15 11.24
N TRP A 108 5.87 -4.02 12.01
CA TRP A 108 5.25 -4.89 13.02
C TRP A 108 5.59 -4.48 14.46
N LEU A 109 5.87 -3.21 14.70
CA LEU A 109 6.38 -2.73 15.99
C LEU A 109 5.38 -1.85 16.76
N THR A 110 4.21 -1.57 16.19
CA THR A 110 3.19 -0.78 16.88
C THR A 110 2.27 -1.67 17.72
N PRO A 111 1.83 -1.21 18.90
CA PRO A 111 0.93 -1.98 19.75
C PRO A 111 -0.52 -2.02 19.23
N PHE A 112 -0.83 -1.22 18.23
CA PHE A 112 -2.15 -1.14 17.58
C PHE A 112 -2.01 -1.29 16.06
N LYS A 113 -3.10 -1.62 15.38
CA LYS A 113 -3.17 -1.63 13.92
C LYS A 113 -3.59 -0.26 13.41
N ALA A 114 -2.91 0.21 12.36
CA ALA A 114 -3.38 1.34 11.56
C ALA A 114 -3.20 1.03 10.08
N ARG A 115 -4.20 1.40 9.27
CA ARG A 115 -4.18 1.22 7.81
C ARG A 115 -4.79 2.45 7.16
N ASN A 116 -3.93 3.36 6.72
CA ASN A 116 -4.36 4.64 6.17
C ASN A 116 -3.85 4.81 4.75
N VAL A 117 -4.67 5.37 3.91
CA VAL A 117 -4.33 5.78 2.54
C VAL A 117 -4.61 7.26 2.39
N ILE A 118 -3.68 7.99 1.82
CA ILE A 118 -3.82 9.40 1.47
C ILE A 118 -3.49 9.52 -0.01
N VAL A 119 -4.36 10.18 -0.77
CA VAL A 119 -4.12 10.51 -2.18
C VAL A 119 -4.28 12.01 -2.36
N ALA A 120 -3.22 12.66 -2.79
CA ALA A 120 -3.26 14.06 -3.20
C ALA A 120 -3.34 14.14 -4.73
N THR A 121 -4.33 14.86 -5.22
CA THR A 121 -4.50 15.21 -6.63
C THR A 121 -4.35 16.71 -6.82
N ARG A 122 -4.37 17.18 -8.05
CA ARG A 122 -4.34 18.62 -8.32
C ARG A 122 -5.54 19.36 -7.71
N GLY A 123 -6.70 18.72 -7.64
CA GLY A 123 -7.96 19.35 -7.18
C GLY A 123 -8.50 18.81 -5.86
N LYS A 124 -7.92 17.72 -5.31
CA LYS A 124 -8.47 17.03 -4.14
C LYS A 124 -7.38 16.49 -3.22
N TYR A 125 -7.76 16.29 -1.97
CA TYR A 125 -6.99 15.55 -0.99
C TYR A 125 -7.92 14.51 -0.34
N VAL A 126 -7.68 13.24 -0.62
CA VAL A 126 -8.53 12.15 -0.18
C VAL A 126 -7.81 11.34 0.88
N THR A 127 -8.43 11.13 2.03
CA THR A 127 -7.91 10.31 3.12
C THR A 127 -8.85 9.16 3.40
N GLY A 128 -8.31 7.97 3.65
CA GLY A 128 -9.09 6.80 4.02
C GLY A 128 -8.45 6.02 5.15
N ASP A 129 -9.24 5.68 6.16
CA ASP A 129 -8.93 4.67 7.16
C ASP A 129 -9.58 3.35 6.72
N LEU A 130 -8.75 2.37 6.38
CA LEU A 130 -9.20 1.10 5.83
C LEU A 130 -9.75 0.14 6.90
N LEU A 131 -9.48 0.40 8.19
CA LEU A 131 -10.01 -0.40 9.30
C LEU A 131 -11.40 0.09 9.70
N THR A 132 -11.56 1.40 9.87
CA THR A 132 -12.85 2.00 10.24
C THR A 132 -13.75 2.23 9.03
N ARG A 133 -13.19 2.14 7.82
CA ARG A 133 -13.86 2.41 6.54
C ARG A 133 -14.39 3.84 6.43
N GLN A 134 -13.66 4.79 6.98
CA GLN A 134 -13.96 6.20 6.86
C GLN A 134 -13.13 6.80 5.73
N VAL A 135 -13.79 7.48 4.79
CA VAL A 135 -13.13 8.18 3.69
C VAL A 135 -13.59 9.63 3.69
N THR A 136 -12.62 10.54 3.67
CA THR A 136 -12.86 11.98 3.64
C THR A 136 -12.20 12.58 2.40
N GLU A 137 -12.90 13.48 1.73
CA GLU A 137 -12.43 14.22 0.57
C GLU A 137 -12.42 15.72 0.88
N CYS A 138 -11.26 16.36 0.73
CA CYS A 138 -11.12 17.82 0.75
C CYS A 138 -10.96 18.31 -0.70
N PHE A 139 -11.66 19.37 -1.08
CA PHE A 139 -11.71 19.89 -2.45
C PHE A 139 -12.04 21.38 -2.47
N GLY A 140 -11.96 22.02 -3.64
CA GLY A 140 -12.32 23.43 -3.81
C GLY A 140 -11.36 24.35 -3.08
N PHE A 141 -10.05 24.08 -3.13
CA PHE A 141 -9.00 24.88 -2.50
C PHE A 141 -9.02 26.31 -3.03
N GLN A 142 -9.03 27.29 -2.12
CA GLN A 142 -9.03 28.70 -2.42
C GLN A 142 -7.69 29.36 -2.04
N PRO A 143 -7.35 30.51 -2.66
CA PRO A 143 -6.11 31.24 -2.34
C PRO A 143 -6.01 31.71 -0.87
N ASP A 144 -7.15 31.90 -0.19
CA ASP A 144 -7.22 32.28 1.21
C ASP A 144 -7.02 31.09 2.18
N GLY A 145 -6.79 29.88 1.63
CA GLY A 145 -6.60 28.63 2.38
C GLY A 145 -7.91 27.94 2.76
N SER A 146 -9.07 28.47 2.40
CA SER A 146 -10.35 27.80 2.63
C SER A 146 -10.53 26.62 1.65
N TYR A 147 -11.28 25.61 2.07
CA TYR A 147 -11.63 24.44 1.27
C TYR A 147 -12.94 23.82 1.76
N SER A 148 -13.54 23.00 0.94
CA SER A 148 -14.70 22.18 1.29
C SER A 148 -14.25 20.78 1.70
N MET A 149 -14.95 20.17 2.64
CA MET A 149 -14.71 18.81 3.12
C MET A 149 -16.00 18.02 3.16
N ARG A 150 -15.95 16.75 2.76
CA ARG A 150 -17.08 15.82 2.93
C ARG A 150 -16.60 14.42 3.29
N HIS A 151 -17.44 13.71 4.04
CA HIS A 151 -17.29 12.27 4.25
C HIS A 151 -17.97 11.54 3.09
N LEU A 152 -17.25 10.58 2.49
CA LEU A 152 -17.82 9.75 1.43
C LEU A 152 -18.61 8.60 2.03
N SER A 153 -19.70 8.23 1.36
CA SER A 153 -20.45 7.03 1.71
C SER A 153 -19.65 5.79 1.33
N VAL A 154 -19.37 4.94 2.29
CA VAL A 154 -18.59 3.70 2.10
C VAL A 154 -19.51 2.50 2.37
N GLY A 155 -19.49 1.53 1.48
CA GLY A 155 -20.25 0.30 1.61
C GLY A 155 -19.85 -0.54 2.83
N HIS A 156 -20.74 -1.43 3.25
CA HIS A 156 -20.51 -2.34 4.40
C HIS A 156 -20.06 -3.75 4.00
N ALA A 157 -19.71 -3.96 2.72
CA ALA A 157 -19.28 -5.28 2.25
C ALA A 157 -18.02 -5.78 2.98
N GLU A 158 -17.96 -7.06 3.23
CA GLU A 158 -16.79 -7.71 3.79
C GLU A 158 -15.78 -8.00 2.65
N PRO A 159 -14.52 -7.53 2.72
CA PRO A 159 -13.57 -7.58 1.60
C PRO A 159 -13.31 -8.97 1.06
N LEU A 160 -13.04 -9.95 1.93
CA LEU A 160 -12.75 -11.33 1.51
C LEU A 160 -13.98 -11.97 0.83
N ARG A 161 -15.18 -11.70 1.34
CA ARG A 161 -16.42 -12.17 0.70
C ARG A 161 -16.59 -11.56 -0.69
N SER A 162 -16.30 -10.26 -0.84
CA SER A 162 -16.37 -9.56 -2.13
C SER A 162 -15.36 -10.13 -3.14
N GLU A 163 -14.13 -10.42 -2.70
CA GLU A 163 -13.09 -11.07 -3.48
C GLU A 163 -13.53 -12.45 -3.97
N LEU A 164 -14.01 -13.32 -3.08
CA LEU A 164 -14.48 -14.66 -3.44
C LEU A 164 -15.66 -14.62 -4.42
N LEU A 165 -16.60 -13.68 -4.24
CA LEU A 165 -17.70 -13.48 -5.18
C LEU A 165 -17.22 -12.96 -6.54
N ALA A 166 -16.20 -12.09 -6.57
CA ALA A 166 -15.60 -11.64 -7.82
C ALA A 166 -14.92 -12.79 -8.57
N PHE A 167 -14.19 -13.65 -7.86
CA PHE A 167 -13.61 -14.86 -8.43
C PHE A 167 -14.66 -15.78 -9.02
N LEU A 168 -15.72 -16.09 -8.26
CA LEU A 168 -16.81 -16.94 -8.74
C LEU A 168 -17.53 -16.36 -9.98
N ARG A 169 -17.71 -15.03 -10.01
CA ARG A 169 -18.27 -14.36 -11.21
C ARG A 169 -17.35 -14.52 -12.42
N ALA A 170 -16.05 -14.33 -12.25
CA ALA A 170 -15.07 -14.50 -13.33
C ALA A 170 -15.07 -15.94 -13.88
N VAL A 171 -15.09 -16.94 -12.99
CA VAL A 171 -15.18 -18.36 -13.38
C VAL A 171 -16.46 -18.65 -14.18
N ARG A 172 -17.61 -18.20 -13.68
CA ARG A 172 -18.91 -18.45 -14.34
C ARG A 172 -19.04 -17.76 -15.70
N ALA A 173 -18.48 -16.57 -15.81
CA ALA A 173 -18.55 -15.78 -17.04
C ALA A 173 -17.41 -16.11 -18.04
N GLY A 174 -16.41 -16.90 -17.65
CA GLY A 174 -15.20 -17.11 -18.44
C GLY A 174 -14.43 -15.79 -18.71
N SER A 175 -14.55 -14.82 -17.81
CA SER A 175 -13.98 -13.49 -17.98
C SER A 175 -12.63 -13.34 -17.26
N VAL A 176 -11.88 -12.29 -17.61
CA VAL A 176 -10.66 -11.90 -16.91
C VAL A 176 -11.00 -11.59 -15.45
N PRO A 177 -10.27 -12.16 -14.47
CA PRO A 177 -10.51 -11.90 -13.05
C PRO A 177 -10.07 -10.47 -12.67
N ALA A 178 -10.61 -9.98 -11.56
CA ALA A 178 -10.33 -8.63 -11.06
C ALA A 178 -8.87 -8.40 -10.65
N VAL A 179 -8.16 -9.47 -10.30
CA VAL A 179 -6.71 -9.45 -10.01
C VAL A 179 -6.08 -10.62 -10.77
N THR A 180 -5.35 -10.32 -11.83
CA THR A 180 -4.69 -11.33 -12.65
C THR A 180 -3.38 -11.80 -12.02
N GLY A 181 -2.88 -12.96 -12.46
CA GLY A 181 -1.56 -13.45 -12.06
C GLY A 181 -0.44 -12.50 -12.49
N GLU A 182 -0.58 -11.89 -13.66
CA GLU A 182 0.38 -10.92 -14.22
C GLU A 182 0.49 -9.66 -13.36
N GLU A 183 -0.64 -9.10 -12.92
CA GLU A 183 -0.66 -7.93 -12.01
C GLU A 183 -0.01 -8.26 -10.67
N ALA A 184 -0.32 -9.44 -10.12
CA ALA A 184 0.25 -9.87 -8.85
C ALA A 184 1.76 -10.12 -8.94
N VAL A 185 2.24 -10.72 -10.04
CA VAL A 185 3.69 -10.90 -10.30
C VAL A 185 4.37 -9.55 -10.38
N ALA A 186 3.82 -8.57 -11.09
CA ALA A 186 4.40 -7.24 -11.19
C ALA A 186 4.49 -6.54 -9.82
N SER A 187 3.50 -6.68 -8.94
CA SER A 187 3.56 -6.15 -7.58
C SER A 187 4.62 -6.87 -6.72
N LEU A 188 4.74 -8.19 -6.86
CA LEU A 188 5.74 -8.99 -6.16
C LEU A 188 7.17 -8.70 -6.65
N GLU A 189 7.38 -8.47 -7.93
CA GLU A 189 8.67 -8.06 -8.50
C GLU A 189 9.15 -6.74 -7.91
N ILE A 190 8.26 -5.75 -7.75
CA ILE A 190 8.57 -4.49 -7.10
C ILE A 190 8.95 -4.70 -5.63
N ALA A 191 8.18 -5.52 -4.89
CA ALA A 191 8.51 -5.87 -3.51
C ALA A 191 9.88 -6.55 -3.41
N THR A 192 10.20 -7.45 -4.34
CA THR A 192 11.50 -8.13 -4.42
C THR A 192 12.63 -7.15 -4.75
N ARG A 193 12.40 -6.17 -5.63
CA ARG A 193 13.35 -5.09 -5.90
C ARG A 193 13.65 -4.27 -4.64
N CYS A 194 12.64 -3.98 -3.82
CA CYS A 194 12.84 -3.31 -2.53
C CYS A 194 13.77 -4.09 -1.60
N LEU A 195 13.63 -5.42 -1.53
CA LEU A 195 14.50 -6.28 -0.73
C LEU A 195 15.94 -6.39 -1.28
N SER A 196 16.11 -6.28 -2.59
CA SER A 196 17.40 -6.44 -3.28
C SER A 196 18.18 -5.13 -3.36
N SER A 197 17.55 -3.98 -3.18
CA SER A 197 18.18 -2.67 -3.25
C SER A 197 19.08 -2.47 -2.03
N ARG A 198 20.40 -2.32 -2.24
CA ARG A 198 21.31 -2.00 -1.15
C ARG A 198 21.00 -0.60 -0.63
N PRO A 199 20.97 -0.39 0.71
CA PRO A 199 20.89 0.95 1.27
C PRO A 199 22.05 1.77 0.72
N THR A 200 21.78 2.98 0.25
CA THR A 200 22.85 3.94 -0.05
C THR A 200 23.57 4.21 1.27
N ALA A 201 24.79 3.72 1.41
CA ALA A 201 25.56 3.88 2.64
C ALA A 201 25.78 5.37 2.88
N VAL A 202 25.01 5.93 3.81
CA VAL A 202 25.37 7.20 4.42
C VAL A 202 26.58 6.93 5.30
N ALA A 203 27.70 7.63 5.06
CA ALA A 203 28.92 7.49 5.82
C ALA A 203 28.61 7.46 7.31
N SER A 204 29.07 6.41 7.99
CA SER A 204 28.93 6.12 9.41
C SER A 204 29.05 7.40 10.25
N ALA A 205 27.95 7.88 10.81
CA ALA A 205 27.98 8.88 11.87
C ALA A 205 28.60 8.19 13.10
N ARG A 206 29.72 8.75 13.55
CA ARG A 206 30.55 8.29 14.66
C ARG A 206 29.72 7.74 15.82
N GLN A 207 29.99 6.48 16.21
CA GLN A 207 29.60 5.94 17.52
C GLN A 207 30.05 6.93 18.62
N LYS A 208 29.09 7.59 19.27
CA LYS A 208 29.38 8.29 20.51
C LYS A 208 29.70 7.22 21.56
N SER A 209 30.96 7.17 22.01
CA SER A 209 31.36 6.43 23.20
C SER A 209 30.39 6.69 24.36
N PRO A 210 30.03 5.67 25.15
CA PRO A 210 29.27 5.88 26.38
C PRO A 210 30.11 6.76 27.33
N ARG A 211 29.55 7.90 27.73
CA ARG A 211 30.13 8.68 28.84
C ARG A 211 30.10 7.80 30.10
N ALA A 212 31.28 7.51 30.65
CA ALA A 212 31.41 6.95 31.96
C ALA A 212 30.71 7.87 32.97
N VAL A 213 29.75 7.32 33.70
CA VAL A 213 29.18 7.96 34.90
C VAL A 213 30.23 7.76 35.96
N VAL A 214 30.94 8.81 36.32
CA VAL A 214 31.78 8.88 37.52
C VAL A 214 30.84 9.18 38.68
N GLY A 215 31.01 8.43 39.73
CA GLY A 215 30.26 8.26 40.99
C GLY A 215 29.87 9.48 41.80
#